data_8d23a63fd613138905a19a522ca5a081
#
_entry.id   8d23a63fd613138905a19a522ca5a081
#
_cell.length_a   1.000
_cell.length_b   1.000
_cell.length_c   1.000
_cell.angle_alpha   90.00
_cell.angle_beta   90.00
_cell.angle_gamma   90.00
#
_symmetry.space_group_name_H-M   'P 1'
#
loop_
_entity.id
_entity.type
_entity.pdbx_description
1 polymer ?
#
loop_
_entity_poly.entity_id
_entity_poly.type
_entity_poly.pdbx_seq_one_letter_code
_entity_poly.pdbx_strand_id
1 'polypeptide(L)'
;RRVISNKGPYFILYFYWVFICASDHTLDGQGAKYWDGGGDNGKTKPKFFYIQATGGSEFKNINLLNCPKQCVAISDSSDLTLNYWKIDSSAGDELGRNTDGFDLSKVDNVKILNSQVKNQDDCVCINHGSNLEFTNLWCYGGHGLSLAVGQDKSSSSGNIVSNVVFKDSYVIDSRNGIHVKTQPDAASGSITGLTYQNIQMSGISYYAINVEEDYEGSGPTGNPKGNIPITGLKISGITATMTGEHSTPVYILCGDGGCSDWSWSSISIQGNQQSSSCNFTPSGFSC
;
A
#
# COMPACT_ATOMS: atom_id res chain seq x y z
N ARG A 1 31.06 -1.42 3.31
CA ARG A 1 31.51 -2.41 2.26
C ARG A 1 30.36 -2.59 1.30
N ARG A 2 30.58 -2.25 0.03
CA ARG A 2 29.64 -2.55 -1.07
C ARG A 2 29.69 -4.04 -1.38
N VAL A 3 28.55 -4.70 -1.41
CA VAL A 3 28.45 -6.01 -2.07
C VAL A 3 27.42 -5.83 -3.19
N ILE A 4 27.89 -5.77 -4.41
CA ILE A 4 27.03 -5.82 -5.60
C ILE A 4 27.00 -7.30 -5.99
N SER A 5 25.90 -7.99 -5.78
CA SER A 5 25.71 -9.34 -6.27
C SER A 5 24.92 -9.29 -7.57
N ASN A 6 25.55 -9.61 -8.68
CA ASN A 6 24.91 -9.70 -9.98
C ASN A 6 24.45 -11.16 -10.21
N LYS A 7 23.25 -11.49 -9.75
CA LYS A 7 22.58 -12.77 -10.05
C LYS A 7 21.18 -12.50 -10.59
N GLY A 8 21.09 -12.17 -11.87
CA GLY A 8 19.82 -11.97 -12.57
C GLY A 8 19.52 -10.48 -12.85
N PRO A 9 18.34 -10.16 -13.40
CA PRO A 9 17.98 -8.81 -13.84
C PRO A 9 17.62 -7.84 -12.68
N TYR A 10 18.07 -8.08 -11.47
CA TYR A 10 17.73 -7.30 -10.29
C TYR A 10 18.93 -6.47 -9.82
N PHE A 11 18.70 -5.19 -9.49
CA PHE A 11 19.62 -4.42 -8.68
C PHE A 11 19.30 -4.72 -7.20
N ILE A 12 20.04 -5.64 -6.58
CA ILE A 12 19.97 -5.87 -5.14
C ILE A 12 21.10 -5.07 -4.51
N LEU A 13 20.73 -4.10 -3.71
CA LEU A 13 21.68 -3.28 -2.97
C LEU A 13 21.58 -3.65 -1.49
N TYR A 14 22.60 -4.31 -0.94
CA TYR A 14 22.74 -4.55 0.50
C TYR A 14 23.57 -3.43 1.12
N PHE A 15 23.00 -2.72 2.07
CA PHE A 15 23.66 -1.58 2.70
C PHE A 15 23.65 -1.63 4.21
N TYR A 16 24.79 -1.32 4.80
CA TYR A 16 24.92 -0.81 6.16
C TYR A 16 25.33 0.65 6.05
N TRP A 17 24.46 1.57 6.47
CA TRP A 17 24.66 3.02 6.38
C TRP A 17 24.88 3.53 4.95
N VAL A 18 23.84 4.00 4.33
CA VAL A 18 23.93 4.61 3.00
C VAL A 18 23.08 5.86 2.89
N PHE A 19 23.70 6.88 2.32
CA PHE A 19 22.99 8.00 1.76
C PHE A 19 23.07 7.89 0.25
N ILE A 20 21.93 7.68 -0.42
CA ILE A 20 21.83 7.81 -1.87
C ILE A 20 21.03 9.07 -2.15
N CYS A 21 21.66 10.04 -2.81
CA CYS A 21 21.01 11.22 -3.33
C CYS A 21 21.23 11.23 -4.84
N ALA A 22 20.18 11.16 -5.62
CA ALA A 22 20.22 11.20 -7.07
C ALA A 22 19.37 12.39 -7.52
N SER A 23 19.97 13.59 -7.59
CA SER A 23 19.31 14.73 -8.22
C SER A 23 19.37 14.60 -9.73
N ASP A 24 18.23 14.83 -10.39
CA ASP A 24 18.08 14.97 -11.85
C ASP A 24 18.35 13.72 -12.71
N HIS A 25 18.49 12.53 -12.11
CA HIS A 25 18.63 11.28 -12.84
C HIS A 25 17.39 10.41 -12.66
N THR A 26 16.99 9.74 -13.75
CA THR A 26 15.86 8.82 -13.77
C THR A 26 16.35 7.42 -14.07
N LEU A 27 15.88 6.43 -13.28
CA LEU A 27 16.05 5.02 -13.56
C LEU A 27 14.82 4.55 -14.33
N ASP A 28 15.00 4.14 -15.58
CA ASP A 28 13.90 3.61 -16.43
C ASP A 28 13.89 2.09 -16.40
N GLY A 29 12.82 1.52 -15.84
CA GLY A 29 12.58 0.08 -15.77
C GLY A 29 12.15 -0.55 -17.08
N GLN A 30 11.89 0.28 -18.11
CA GLN A 30 11.45 -0.17 -19.45
C GLN A 30 10.20 -1.06 -19.41
N GLY A 31 9.27 -0.74 -18.55
CA GLY A 31 8.07 -1.54 -18.26
C GLY A 31 7.28 -1.97 -19.48
N ALA A 32 7.23 -1.14 -20.52
CA ALA A 32 6.57 -1.46 -21.79
C ALA A 32 7.06 -2.76 -22.46
N LYS A 33 8.27 -3.22 -22.14
CA LYS A 33 8.79 -4.51 -22.61
C LYS A 33 8.20 -5.71 -21.85
N TYR A 34 7.59 -5.47 -20.70
CA TYR A 34 7.08 -6.48 -19.77
C TYR A 34 5.57 -6.47 -19.65
N TRP A 35 4.91 -5.29 -19.77
CA TRP A 35 3.47 -5.16 -19.59
C TRP A 35 2.70 -5.94 -20.64
N ASP A 36 1.71 -6.70 -20.20
CA ASP A 36 0.89 -7.59 -21.03
C ASP A 36 -0.58 -7.65 -20.53
N GLY A 37 -0.96 -6.80 -19.57
CA GLY A 37 -2.27 -6.82 -18.93
C GLY A 37 -2.51 -7.95 -17.93
N GLY A 38 -1.64 -8.97 -17.92
CA GLY A 38 -1.81 -10.19 -17.10
C GLY A 38 -1.28 -10.10 -15.68
N GLY A 39 -0.56 -9.04 -15.33
CA GLY A 39 0.04 -8.89 -13.98
C GLY A 39 0.92 -10.08 -13.63
N ASP A 40 0.72 -10.65 -12.43
CA ASP A 40 1.43 -11.83 -11.95
C ASP A 40 1.08 -13.11 -12.70
N ASN A 41 -0.08 -13.14 -13.34
CA ASN A 41 -0.53 -14.26 -14.18
C ASN A 41 -0.01 -14.16 -15.62
N GLY A 42 0.66 -13.07 -15.99
CA GLY A 42 1.23 -12.85 -17.31
C GLY A 42 2.70 -13.29 -17.43
N LYS A 43 3.43 -12.61 -18.30
CA LYS A 43 4.88 -12.82 -18.43
C LYS A 43 5.60 -12.53 -17.12
N THR A 44 6.69 -13.25 -16.85
CA THR A 44 7.56 -12.96 -15.69
C THR A 44 8.11 -11.55 -15.78
N LYS A 45 7.91 -10.77 -14.71
CA LYS A 45 8.32 -9.38 -14.59
C LYS A 45 9.24 -9.19 -13.36
N PRO A 46 10.35 -8.46 -13.48
CA PRO A 46 11.18 -8.16 -12.31
C PRO A 46 10.55 -7.08 -11.44
N LYS A 47 10.69 -7.19 -10.12
CA LYS A 47 10.58 -6.03 -9.22
C LYS A 47 11.70 -5.07 -9.58
N PHE A 48 11.42 -3.76 -9.59
CA PHE A 48 12.38 -2.85 -10.22
C PHE A 48 13.50 -2.42 -9.27
N PHE A 49 13.16 -1.88 -8.11
CA PHE A 49 14.15 -1.42 -7.13
C PHE A 49 13.97 -2.18 -5.82
N TYR A 50 14.97 -2.93 -5.41
CA TYR A 50 14.89 -3.75 -4.20
C TYR A 50 15.79 -3.18 -3.11
N ILE A 51 15.24 -2.96 -1.91
CA ILE A 51 15.96 -2.42 -0.76
C ILE A 51 15.99 -3.44 0.36
N GLN A 52 17.19 -3.75 0.84
CA GLN A 52 17.47 -4.35 2.14
C GLN A 52 18.50 -3.46 2.83
N ALA A 53 18.07 -2.72 3.84
CA ALA A 53 18.92 -1.73 4.50
C ALA A 53 18.60 -1.62 5.99
N THR A 54 19.62 -1.36 6.80
CA THR A 54 19.50 -1.17 8.24
C THR A 54 20.36 0.00 8.70
N GLY A 55 20.25 0.39 9.97
CA GLY A 55 21.21 1.29 10.62
C GLY A 55 21.08 2.77 10.24
N GLY A 56 19.88 3.28 10.02
CA GLY A 56 19.65 4.70 9.74
C GLY A 56 19.96 5.11 8.30
N SER A 57 19.68 4.24 7.34
CA SER A 57 19.90 4.52 5.91
C SER A 57 18.90 5.53 5.36
N GLU A 58 19.32 6.40 4.47
CA GLU A 58 18.47 7.35 3.77
C GLU A 58 18.63 7.24 2.24
N PHE A 59 17.50 7.16 1.53
CA PHE A 59 17.41 7.20 0.07
C PHE A 59 16.59 8.44 -0.33
N LYS A 60 17.19 9.37 -1.03
CA LYS A 60 16.59 10.67 -1.30
C LYS A 60 16.68 11.09 -2.76
N ASN A 61 15.63 11.81 -3.24
CA ASN A 61 15.57 12.37 -4.58
C ASN A 61 15.75 11.34 -5.70
N ILE A 62 15.08 10.19 -5.61
CA ILE A 62 15.18 9.13 -6.61
C ILE A 62 13.95 9.21 -7.54
N ASN A 63 14.22 9.18 -8.85
CA ASN A 63 13.18 9.12 -9.87
C ASN A 63 13.18 7.74 -10.53
N LEU A 64 12.03 7.07 -10.49
CA LEU A 64 11.78 5.80 -11.18
C LEU A 64 10.76 6.02 -12.30
N LEU A 65 11.00 5.43 -13.44
CA LEU A 65 10.12 5.49 -14.61
C LEU A 65 9.82 4.09 -15.11
N ASN A 66 8.55 3.85 -15.50
CA ASN A 66 8.12 2.63 -16.19
C ASN A 66 8.54 1.34 -15.46
N CYS A 67 8.10 1.17 -14.23
CA CYS A 67 8.40 -0.05 -13.46
C CYS A 67 7.75 -1.27 -14.12
N PRO A 68 8.49 -2.37 -14.35
CA PRO A 68 7.90 -3.58 -14.94
C PRO A 68 6.83 -4.24 -14.09
N LYS A 69 7.03 -4.20 -12.77
CA LYS A 69 6.18 -4.70 -11.69
C LYS A 69 6.39 -3.78 -10.47
N GLN A 70 6.31 -4.25 -9.23
CA GLN A 70 6.54 -3.42 -8.04
C GLN A 70 7.75 -2.50 -8.23
N CYS A 71 7.52 -1.20 -8.04
CA CYS A 71 8.54 -0.19 -8.27
C CYS A 71 9.65 -0.23 -7.22
N VAL A 72 9.25 -0.24 -5.93
CA VAL A 72 10.18 -0.31 -4.82
C VAL A 72 9.73 -1.43 -3.88
N ALA A 73 10.50 -2.50 -3.80
CA ALA A 73 10.29 -3.57 -2.84
C ALA A 73 11.28 -3.44 -1.68
N ILE A 74 10.76 -3.25 -0.47
CA ILE A 74 11.54 -3.09 0.75
C ILE A 74 11.31 -4.31 1.63
N SER A 75 12.36 -5.06 1.93
CA SER A 75 12.23 -6.20 2.82
C SER A 75 13.41 -6.32 3.78
N ASP A 76 13.17 -7.01 4.90
CA ASP A 76 14.19 -7.30 5.90
C ASP A 76 15.02 -6.03 6.26
N SER A 77 14.33 -4.91 6.49
CA SER A 77 14.92 -3.58 6.63
C SER A 77 14.49 -2.90 7.92
N SER A 78 15.39 -2.10 8.51
CA SER A 78 15.06 -1.28 9.68
C SER A 78 15.74 0.08 9.67
N ASP A 79 15.16 1.03 10.40
CA ASP A 79 15.71 2.38 10.57
C ASP A 79 15.99 3.04 9.21
N LEU A 80 14.99 3.09 8.34
CA LEU A 80 15.13 3.49 6.94
C LEU A 80 14.25 4.71 6.63
N THR A 81 14.79 5.67 5.91
CA THR A 81 14.02 6.81 5.39
C THR A 81 14.13 6.90 3.87
N LEU A 82 12.97 6.94 3.21
CA LEU A 82 12.82 7.27 1.79
C LEU A 82 12.17 8.64 1.68
N ASN A 83 12.80 9.57 0.96
CA ASN A 83 12.35 10.94 0.95
C ASN A 83 12.49 11.59 -0.45
N TYR A 84 11.44 12.29 -0.90
CA TYR A 84 11.37 12.92 -2.22
C TYR A 84 11.59 11.93 -3.38
N TRP A 85 10.83 10.84 -3.38
CA TRP A 85 10.79 9.91 -4.50
C TRP A 85 9.74 10.33 -5.50
N LYS A 86 10.04 10.14 -6.77
CA LYS A 86 9.09 10.28 -7.86
C LYS A 86 9.04 8.97 -8.63
N ILE A 87 7.90 8.31 -8.60
CA ILE A 87 7.62 7.09 -9.34
C ILE A 87 6.58 7.41 -10.39
N ASP A 88 6.87 7.12 -11.65
CA ASP A 88 5.94 7.35 -12.76
C ASP A 88 5.91 6.13 -13.68
N SER A 89 4.82 5.39 -13.61
CA SER A 89 4.50 4.26 -14.49
C SER A 89 3.24 4.51 -15.32
N SER A 90 2.84 5.79 -15.49
CA SER A 90 1.62 6.17 -16.20
C SER A 90 1.58 5.68 -17.66
N ALA A 91 2.72 5.46 -18.32
CA ALA A 91 2.77 4.82 -19.64
C ALA A 91 2.22 3.37 -19.63
N GLY A 92 2.00 2.79 -18.46
CA GLY A 92 1.43 1.45 -18.26
C GLY A 92 -0.09 1.41 -18.05
N ASP A 93 -0.83 2.52 -18.16
CA ASP A 93 -2.24 2.59 -17.78
C ASP A 93 -3.11 1.54 -18.49
N GLU A 94 -2.79 1.16 -19.71
CA GLU A 94 -3.51 0.13 -20.44
C GLU A 94 -3.10 -1.29 -20.05
N LEU A 95 -1.81 -1.60 -19.93
CA LEU A 95 -1.26 -2.95 -19.82
C LEU A 95 -0.46 -3.22 -18.54
N GLY A 96 -0.07 -2.17 -17.81
CA GLY A 96 0.63 -2.30 -16.54
C GLY A 96 -0.30 -2.86 -15.45
N ARG A 97 0.19 -3.81 -14.66
CA ARG A 97 -0.50 -4.38 -13.49
C ARG A 97 0.55 -4.72 -12.44
N ASN A 98 0.17 -4.74 -11.18
CA ASN A 98 1.04 -4.99 -10.03
C ASN A 98 2.27 -4.06 -10.01
N THR A 99 2.07 -2.82 -10.43
CA THR A 99 3.10 -1.77 -10.44
C THR A 99 3.06 -0.96 -9.14
N ASP A 100 2.91 -1.64 -8.01
CA ASP A 100 2.87 -1.05 -6.68
C ASP A 100 4.02 -0.06 -6.49
N GLY A 101 3.74 1.08 -5.87
CA GLY A 101 4.75 2.11 -5.65
C GLY A 101 5.80 1.66 -4.64
N PHE A 102 5.35 1.39 -3.43
CA PHE A 102 6.20 0.92 -2.33
C PHE A 102 5.58 -0.32 -1.68
N ASP A 103 6.25 -1.45 -1.80
CA ASP A 103 5.92 -2.72 -1.13
C ASP A 103 6.81 -2.94 0.08
N LEU A 104 6.20 -3.16 1.25
CA LEU A 104 6.92 -3.35 2.52
C LEU A 104 6.63 -4.71 3.14
N SER A 105 7.69 -5.46 3.47
CA SER A 105 7.59 -6.75 4.15
C SER A 105 8.76 -6.98 5.10
N LYS A 106 8.48 -7.39 6.34
CA LYS A 106 9.49 -7.61 7.39
C LYS A 106 10.34 -6.37 7.63
N VAL A 107 9.67 -5.26 7.89
CA VAL A 107 10.32 -3.96 8.10
C VAL A 107 9.98 -3.38 9.46
N ASP A 108 10.92 -2.62 10.04
CA ASP A 108 10.71 -1.91 11.29
C ASP A 108 11.29 -0.49 11.22
N ASN A 109 10.58 0.48 11.80
CA ASN A 109 11.00 1.88 11.82
C ASN A 109 11.35 2.43 10.42
N VAL A 110 10.39 2.35 9.49
CA VAL A 110 10.54 2.85 8.11
C VAL A 110 9.67 4.08 7.89
N LYS A 111 10.24 5.10 7.24
CA LYS A 111 9.55 6.33 6.86
C LYS A 111 9.60 6.55 5.36
N ILE A 112 8.45 6.84 4.75
CA ILE A 112 8.34 7.26 3.35
C ILE A 112 7.66 8.63 3.31
N LEU A 113 8.42 9.62 2.88
CA LEU A 113 8.04 11.02 3.04
C LEU A 113 8.08 11.77 1.71
N ASN A 114 7.19 12.78 1.54
CA ASN A 114 7.25 13.77 0.47
C ASN A 114 7.41 13.16 -0.92
N SER A 115 6.66 12.11 -1.23
CA SER A 115 6.88 11.30 -2.42
C SER A 115 5.65 11.26 -3.31
N GLN A 116 5.87 11.09 -4.60
CA GLN A 116 4.83 11.01 -5.62
C GLN A 116 4.85 9.65 -6.32
N VAL A 117 3.69 9.05 -6.49
CA VAL A 117 3.52 7.76 -7.17
C VAL A 117 2.41 7.87 -8.21
N LYS A 118 2.71 7.50 -9.44
CA LYS A 118 1.73 7.28 -10.53
C LYS A 118 1.88 5.85 -11.01
N ASN A 119 0.86 5.03 -10.78
CA ASN A 119 0.95 3.59 -11.02
C ASN A 119 -0.43 2.97 -11.29
N GLN A 120 -0.49 1.65 -11.45
CA GLN A 120 -1.71 0.91 -11.75
C GLN A 120 -2.09 -0.09 -10.64
N ASP A 121 -1.44 -0.01 -9.45
CA ASP A 121 -1.74 -0.84 -8.30
C ASP A 121 -1.59 -0.03 -6.99
N ASP A 122 -1.36 -0.66 -5.84
CA ASP A 122 -1.25 0.04 -4.57
C ASP A 122 -0.15 1.12 -4.60
N CYS A 123 -0.45 2.32 -4.11
CA CYS A 123 0.57 3.37 -3.94
C CYS A 123 1.60 2.96 -2.88
N VAL A 124 1.09 2.45 -1.77
CA VAL A 124 1.83 1.76 -0.72
C VAL A 124 1.11 0.47 -0.43
N CYS A 125 1.84 -0.64 -0.28
CA CYS A 125 1.33 -1.92 0.16
C CYS A 125 2.17 -2.46 1.33
N ILE A 126 1.56 -2.64 2.50
CA ILE A 126 2.23 -3.19 3.68
C ILE A 126 1.77 -4.62 3.89
N ASN A 127 2.70 -5.56 3.84
CA ASN A 127 2.43 -6.98 4.08
C ASN A 127 2.80 -7.40 5.51
N HIS A 128 3.89 -6.85 6.04
CA HIS A 128 4.39 -7.16 7.38
C HIS A 128 5.36 -6.07 7.85
N GLY A 129 5.18 -5.55 9.05
CA GLY A 129 6.11 -4.56 9.62
C GLY A 129 5.56 -3.80 10.82
N SER A 130 6.42 -3.01 11.45
CA SER A 130 6.08 -2.19 12.61
C SER A 130 6.71 -0.80 12.55
N ASN A 131 6.11 0.16 13.27
CA ASN A 131 6.65 1.51 13.42
C ASN A 131 6.82 2.23 12.07
N LEU A 132 5.78 2.27 11.25
CA LEU A 132 5.84 2.79 9.89
C LEU A 132 5.17 4.15 9.77
N GLU A 133 5.80 5.09 9.08
CA GLU A 133 5.28 6.43 8.83
C GLU A 133 5.27 6.78 7.34
N PHE A 134 4.09 7.18 6.85
CA PHE A 134 3.87 7.63 5.48
C PHE A 134 3.27 9.04 5.53
N THR A 135 4.02 10.03 5.06
CA THR A 135 3.62 11.43 5.21
C THR A 135 3.83 12.19 3.91
N ASN A 136 2.85 13.02 3.55
CA ASN A 136 2.89 13.87 2.37
C ASN A 136 3.14 13.07 1.09
N LEU A 137 2.33 12.02 0.90
CA LEU A 137 2.34 11.21 -0.32
C LEU A 137 1.29 11.72 -1.31
N TRP A 138 1.63 11.70 -2.58
CA TRP A 138 0.76 12.01 -3.70
C TRP A 138 0.61 10.76 -4.58
N CYS A 139 -0.53 10.09 -4.50
CA CYS A 139 -0.81 8.82 -5.16
C CYS A 139 -1.79 9.03 -6.31
N TYR A 140 -1.47 8.60 -7.52
CA TYR A 140 -2.29 8.80 -8.71
C TYR A 140 -2.53 7.48 -9.45
N GLY A 141 -3.77 7.25 -9.87
CA GLY A 141 -4.16 6.21 -10.84
C GLY A 141 -4.19 4.78 -10.30
N GLY A 142 -3.76 4.57 -9.05
CA GLY A 142 -3.57 3.23 -8.48
C GLY A 142 -4.74 2.72 -7.63
N HIS A 143 -4.40 1.91 -6.62
CA HIS A 143 -5.36 1.30 -5.70
C HIS A 143 -5.33 1.91 -4.29
N GLY A 144 -4.62 3.02 -4.08
CA GLY A 144 -4.62 3.80 -2.84
C GLY A 144 -3.57 3.39 -1.82
N LEU A 145 -3.85 3.72 -0.55
CA LEU A 145 -2.97 3.47 0.59
C LEU A 145 -3.37 2.16 1.26
N SER A 146 -2.57 1.10 1.06
CA SER A 146 -3.01 -0.26 1.28
C SER A 146 -2.18 -1.04 2.30
N LEU A 147 -2.86 -1.96 2.98
CA LEU A 147 -2.29 -3.11 3.65
C LEU A 147 -2.80 -4.38 2.94
N ALA A 148 -1.93 -5.40 2.80
CA ALA A 148 -2.29 -6.73 2.28
C ALA A 148 -1.65 -7.81 3.17
N VAL A 149 -2.26 -8.09 4.32
CA VAL A 149 -1.70 -8.95 5.36
C VAL A 149 -2.24 -10.37 5.22
N GLY A 150 -1.37 -11.37 5.41
CA GLY A 150 -1.76 -12.78 5.31
C GLY A 150 -1.00 -13.56 4.23
N GLN A 151 0.13 -13.04 3.78
CA GLN A 151 0.97 -13.73 2.80
C GLN A 151 1.61 -15.01 3.34
N ASP A 152 1.87 -15.07 4.67
CA ASP A 152 2.39 -16.28 5.31
C ASP A 152 1.22 -17.22 5.69
N LYS A 153 1.18 -18.37 5.02
CA LYS A 153 0.17 -19.39 5.26
C LYS A 153 0.55 -20.38 6.36
N SER A 154 1.78 -20.34 6.83
CA SER A 154 2.37 -21.31 7.76
C SER A 154 2.69 -20.75 9.14
N SER A 155 2.95 -19.45 9.25
CA SER A 155 3.39 -18.80 10.49
C SER A 155 2.67 -17.49 10.75
N SER A 156 2.17 -17.32 11.96
CA SER A 156 1.56 -16.05 12.41
C SER A 156 2.57 -14.90 12.49
N SER A 157 3.83 -15.20 12.73
CA SER A 157 4.86 -14.16 12.83
C SER A 157 5.12 -13.41 11.53
N GLY A 158 4.74 -13.98 10.39
CA GLY A 158 4.83 -13.34 9.08
C GLY A 158 3.64 -12.42 8.73
N ASN A 159 2.61 -12.38 9.57
CA ASN A 159 1.36 -11.66 9.31
C ASN A 159 1.08 -10.60 10.39
N ILE A 160 2.09 -9.90 10.85
CA ILE A 160 1.96 -8.87 11.89
C ILE A 160 2.22 -7.50 11.31
N VAL A 161 1.27 -6.59 11.50
CA VAL A 161 1.44 -5.17 11.22
C VAL A 161 1.07 -4.37 12.46
N SER A 162 1.95 -3.47 12.91
CA SER A 162 1.68 -2.67 14.11
C SER A 162 2.25 -1.26 14.03
N ASN A 163 1.54 -0.32 14.67
CA ASN A 163 1.98 1.06 14.80
C ASN A 163 2.31 1.72 13.44
N VAL A 164 1.29 1.86 12.60
CA VAL A 164 1.39 2.42 11.24
C VAL A 164 0.59 3.71 11.16
N VAL A 165 1.19 4.74 10.58
CA VAL A 165 0.55 6.04 10.36
C VAL A 165 0.67 6.47 8.90
N PHE A 166 -0.48 6.73 8.26
CA PHE A 166 -0.58 7.49 7.02
C PHE A 166 -1.15 8.85 7.35
N LYS A 167 -0.48 9.93 6.95
CA LYS A 167 -0.97 11.27 7.24
C LYS A 167 -0.67 12.29 6.13
N ASP A 168 -1.48 13.35 6.10
CA ASP A 168 -1.26 14.52 5.26
C ASP A 168 -1.02 14.17 3.78
N SER A 169 -1.82 13.26 3.23
CA SER A 169 -1.57 12.65 1.92
C SER A 169 -2.75 12.77 0.97
N TYR A 170 -2.50 12.58 -0.32
CA TYR A 170 -3.45 12.75 -1.41
C TYR A 170 -3.56 11.49 -2.24
N VAL A 171 -4.81 11.07 -2.55
CA VAL A 171 -5.11 9.94 -3.44
C VAL A 171 -6.02 10.44 -4.56
N ILE A 172 -5.55 10.39 -5.79
CA ILE A 172 -6.16 11.08 -6.92
C ILE A 172 -6.40 10.08 -8.07
N ASP A 173 -7.62 10.10 -8.64
CA ASP A 173 -8.02 9.27 -9.79
C ASP A 173 -7.69 7.78 -9.60
N SER A 174 -7.87 7.29 -8.38
CA SER A 174 -7.53 5.94 -7.96
C SER A 174 -8.77 5.05 -7.84
N ARG A 175 -8.58 3.74 -7.93
CA ARG A 175 -9.65 2.79 -7.70
C ARG A 175 -10.14 2.85 -6.25
N ASN A 176 -9.22 2.77 -5.29
CA ASN A 176 -9.51 2.89 -3.87
C ASN A 176 -8.72 4.04 -3.24
N GLY A 177 -9.23 4.56 -2.13
CA GLY A 177 -8.53 5.53 -1.30
C GLY A 177 -7.70 4.85 -0.20
N ILE A 178 -8.37 4.34 0.84
CA ILE A 178 -7.81 3.52 1.91
C ILE A 178 -8.24 2.08 1.65
N HIS A 179 -7.29 1.13 1.72
CA HIS A 179 -7.57 -0.27 1.45
C HIS A 179 -6.83 -1.20 2.42
N VAL A 180 -7.54 -1.73 3.40
CA VAL A 180 -7.01 -2.69 4.39
C VAL A 180 -7.56 -4.08 4.07
N LYS A 181 -6.69 -4.99 3.68
CA LYS A 181 -7.05 -6.34 3.21
C LYS A 181 -6.34 -7.41 4.05
N THR A 182 -7.08 -8.42 4.48
CA THR A 182 -6.47 -9.63 5.05
C THR A 182 -6.91 -10.88 4.28
N GLN A 183 -6.03 -11.87 4.22
CA GLN A 183 -6.28 -13.11 3.47
C GLN A 183 -6.90 -14.18 4.36
N PRO A 184 -8.05 -14.78 3.96
CA PRO A 184 -8.79 -15.72 4.80
C PRO A 184 -8.08 -17.07 4.97
N ASP A 185 -7.19 -17.45 4.07
CA ASP A 185 -6.41 -18.68 4.10
C ASP A 185 -5.04 -18.55 4.77
N ALA A 186 -4.73 -17.36 5.31
CA ALA A 186 -3.48 -17.11 6.04
C ALA A 186 -3.40 -17.87 7.36
N ALA A 187 -2.19 -18.12 7.84
CA ALA A 187 -1.98 -18.34 9.26
C ALA A 187 -2.49 -17.13 10.07
N SER A 188 -2.77 -17.31 11.34
CA SER A 188 -3.17 -16.17 12.19
C SER A 188 -2.15 -15.03 12.13
N GLY A 189 -2.59 -13.84 12.49
CA GLY A 189 -1.75 -12.64 12.50
C GLY A 189 -2.40 -11.53 13.31
N SER A 190 -2.02 -10.28 13.08
CA SER A 190 -2.69 -9.12 13.67
C SER A 190 -2.35 -7.82 12.95
N ILE A 191 -3.30 -6.90 12.92
CA ILE A 191 -3.10 -5.50 12.56
C ILE A 191 -3.48 -4.65 13.78
N THR A 192 -2.53 -3.90 14.35
CA THR A 192 -2.77 -3.10 15.56
C THR A 192 -2.23 -1.68 15.42
N GLY A 193 -2.97 -0.69 15.94
CA GLY A 193 -2.51 0.70 15.95
C GLY A 193 -2.32 1.31 14.56
N LEU A 194 -3.22 1.02 13.63
CA LEU A 194 -3.24 1.61 12.29
C LEU A 194 -3.99 2.95 12.32
N THR A 195 -3.38 3.99 11.77
CA THR A 195 -3.95 5.34 11.73
C THR A 195 -3.88 5.93 10.33
N TYR A 196 -5.01 6.46 9.85
CA TYR A 196 -5.10 7.34 8.69
C TYR A 196 -5.60 8.71 9.15
N GLN A 197 -4.83 9.74 8.87
CA GLN A 197 -5.13 11.09 9.32
C GLN A 197 -4.92 12.11 8.21
N ASN A 198 -5.92 13.00 8.00
CA ASN A 198 -5.84 14.07 7.04
C ASN A 198 -5.48 13.58 5.62
N ILE A 199 -6.31 12.67 5.09
CA ILE A 199 -6.18 12.15 3.73
C ILE A 199 -7.23 12.81 2.83
N GLN A 200 -6.77 13.42 1.74
CA GLN A 200 -7.62 14.02 0.73
C GLN A 200 -7.68 13.12 -0.50
N MET A 201 -8.88 12.84 -0.96
CA MET A 201 -9.12 11.92 -2.08
C MET A 201 -9.97 12.61 -3.14
N SER A 202 -9.64 12.40 -4.40
CA SER A 202 -10.48 12.88 -5.50
C SER A 202 -10.50 11.88 -6.65
N GLY A 203 -11.65 11.74 -7.30
CA GLY A 203 -11.80 10.83 -8.44
C GLY A 203 -11.72 9.35 -8.05
N ILE A 204 -12.14 8.97 -6.83
CA ILE A 204 -12.12 7.57 -6.39
C ILE A 204 -13.24 6.81 -7.10
N SER A 205 -12.89 5.74 -7.80
CA SER A 205 -13.83 5.05 -8.69
C SER A 205 -14.53 3.85 -8.07
N TYR A 206 -14.04 3.31 -6.95
CA TYR A 206 -14.62 2.11 -6.33
C TYR A 206 -14.88 2.26 -4.82
N TYR A 207 -13.87 2.23 -3.96
CA TYR A 207 -14.04 2.44 -2.51
C TYR A 207 -13.22 3.64 -2.01
N ALA A 208 -13.87 4.58 -1.30
CA ALA A 208 -13.09 5.60 -0.60
C ALA A 208 -12.39 5.00 0.64
N ILE A 209 -13.09 4.17 1.40
CA ILE A 209 -12.52 3.39 2.51
C ILE A 209 -13.01 1.94 2.37
N ASN A 210 -12.07 1.00 2.23
CA ASN A 210 -12.34 -0.43 2.21
C ASN A 210 -11.53 -1.13 3.30
N VAL A 211 -12.22 -1.93 4.13
CA VAL A 211 -11.60 -2.86 5.09
C VAL A 211 -12.26 -4.22 4.92
N GLU A 212 -11.48 -5.21 4.51
CA GLU A 212 -12.00 -6.55 4.19
C GLU A 212 -11.10 -7.67 4.72
N GLU A 213 -11.72 -8.67 5.36
CA GLU A 213 -11.02 -9.84 5.91
C GLU A 213 -11.24 -11.12 5.09
N ASP A 214 -11.48 -10.97 3.80
CA ASP A 214 -11.73 -12.06 2.86
C ASP A 214 -11.08 -11.86 1.49
N TYR A 215 -9.98 -11.11 1.45
CA TYR A 215 -9.32 -10.76 0.20
C TYR A 215 -8.59 -11.95 -0.44
N GLU A 216 -8.98 -12.31 -1.66
CA GLU A 216 -8.37 -13.40 -2.46
C GLU A 216 -7.74 -12.90 -3.77
N GLY A 217 -7.23 -11.66 -3.78
CA GLY A 217 -6.51 -11.09 -4.94
C GLY A 217 -7.36 -10.25 -5.90
N SER A 218 -8.69 -10.25 -5.77
CA SER A 218 -9.58 -9.48 -6.67
C SER A 218 -10.64 -8.64 -5.96
N GLY A 219 -10.67 -8.64 -4.64
CA GLY A 219 -11.64 -7.94 -3.79
C GLY A 219 -12.44 -8.90 -2.90
N PRO A 220 -13.49 -8.40 -2.23
CA PRO A 220 -14.26 -9.17 -1.27
C PRO A 220 -14.93 -10.40 -1.90
N THR A 221 -14.88 -11.54 -1.21
CA THR A 221 -15.55 -12.79 -1.60
C THR A 221 -16.87 -13.03 -0.86
N GLY A 222 -17.11 -12.28 0.21
CA GLY A 222 -18.25 -12.45 1.10
C GLY A 222 -18.02 -13.47 2.24
N ASN A 223 -16.81 -14.00 2.40
CA ASN A 223 -16.48 -15.04 3.39
C ASN A 223 -15.32 -14.63 4.32
N PRO A 224 -15.47 -13.57 5.12
CA PRO A 224 -14.41 -13.06 5.99
C PRO A 224 -14.08 -14.05 7.12
N LYS A 225 -12.83 -14.04 7.60
CA LYS A 225 -12.31 -15.00 8.60
C LYS A 225 -11.78 -14.27 9.79
N GLY A 226 -11.71 -13.35 10.27
CA GLY A 226 -11.14 -12.80 11.52
C GLY A 226 -9.85 -13.46 12.05
N ASN A 227 -9.15 -14.21 11.23
CA ASN A 227 -7.89 -14.87 11.59
C ASN A 227 -6.70 -13.89 11.69
N ILE A 228 -6.84 -12.68 11.19
CA ILE A 228 -5.91 -11.56 11.32
C ILE A 228 -6.68 -10.36 11.87
N PRO A 229 -6.99 -10.33 13.17
CA PRO A 229 -7.81 -9.26 13.74
C PRO A 229 -7.18 -7.88 13.54
N ILE A 230 -8.05 -6.92 13.22
CA ILE A 230 -7.73 -5.50 13.02
C ILE A 230 -8.22 -4.73 14.25
N THR A 231 -7.29 -4.36 15.13
CA THR A 231 -7.62 -3.70 16.40
C THR A 231 -7.08 -2.28 16.43
N GLY A 232 -7.89 -1.34 16.90
CA GLY A 232 -7.46 0.04 17.12
C GLY A 232 -7.26 0.84 15.83
N LEU A 233 -8.05 0.57 14.77
CA LEU A 233 -8.01 1.36 13.55
C LEU A 233 -8.59 2.76 13.78
N LYS A 234 -7.77 3.77 13.56
CA LYS A 234 -8.14 5.19 13.67
C LYS A 234 -8.17 5.84 12.30
N ILE A 235 -9.31 6.46 11.95
CA ILE A 235 -9.44 7.23 10.71
C ILE A 235 -10.01 8.61 11.05
N SER A 236 -9.32 9.67 10.64
CA SER A 236 -9.77 11.03 10.94
C SER A 236 -9.37 12.05 9.86
N GLY A 237 -10.23 13.05 9.66
CA GLY A 237 -9.93 14.11 8.70
C GLY A 237 -9.88 13.62 7.25
N ILE A 238 -10.86 12.82 6.84
CA ILE A 238 -10.96 12.30 5.47
C ILE A 238 -11.92 13.15 4.66
N THR A 239 -11.46 13.61 3.50
CA THR A 239 -12.33 14.18 2.46
C THR A 239 -12.19 13.39 1.18
N ALA A 240 -13.30 13.03 0.54
CA ALA A 240 -13.27 12.29 -0.70
C ALA A 240 -14.34 12.77 -1.69
N THR A 241 -13.96 12.82 -2.97
CA THR A 241 -14.92 12.87 -4.08
C THR A 241 -14.81 11.58 -4.89
N MET A 242 -15.97 10.99 -5.17
CA MET A 242 -16.05 9.72 -5.86
C MET A 242 -16.58 9.88 -7.27
N THR A 243 -16.18 8.96 -8.15
CA THR A 243 -16.62 8.87 -9.55
C THR A 243 -16.86 7.40 -9.89
N GLY A 244 -17.70 7.14 -10.86
CA GLY A 244 -17.94 5.75 -11.31
C GLY A 244 -19.20 5.11 -10.73
N GLU A 245 -19.78 4.22 -11.51
CA GLU A 245 -21.10 3.61 -11.28
C GLU A 245 -21.15 2.69 -10.03
N HIS A 246 -20.02 2.14 -9.64
CA HIS A 246 -19.90 1.23 -8.49
C HIS A 246 -19.26 1.88 -7.25
N SER A 247 -19.13 3.22 -7.27
CA SER A 247 -18.48 3.95 -6.19
C SER A 247 -19.24 3.82 -4.87
N THR A 248 -18.64 3.15 -3.90
CA THR A 248 -19.15 2.88 -2.56
C THR A 248 -18.32 3.67 -1.54
N PRO A 249 -18.91 4.53 -0.71
CA PRO A 249 -18.14 5.38 0.20
C PRO A 249 -17.30 4.58 1.18
N VAL A 250 -17.94 3.64 1.89
CA VAL A 250 -17.29 2.80 2.89
C VAL A 250 -17.77 1.37 2.73
N TYR A 251 -16.82 0.45 2.68
CA TYR A 251 -17.05 -0.98 2.73
C TYR A 251 -16.28 -1.60 3.89
N ILE A 252 -16.97 -2.25 4.80
CA ILE A 252 -16.37 -2.95 5.94
C ILE A 252 -16.93 -4.37 6.00
N LEU A 253 -16.04 -5.36 5.88
CA LEU A 253 -16.38 -6.77 5.99
C LEU A 253 -15.41 -7.47 6.94
N CYS A 254 -15.85 -7.63 8.19
CA CYS A 254 -15.10 -8.28 9.27
C CYS A 254 -15.56 -9.72 9.47
N GLY A 255 -14.63 -10.63 9.70
CA GLY A 255 -14.92 -11.96 10.24
C GLY A 255 -15.27 -11.92 11.73
N ASP A 256 -15.64 -13.06 12.29
CA ASP A 256 -15.97 -13.17 13.71
C ASP A 256 -14.75 -12.82 14.58
N GLY A 257 -14.91 -11.83 15.48
CA GLY A 257 -13.82 -11.30 16.29
C GLY A 257 -12.72 -10.53 15.53
N GLY A 258 -12.89 -10.31 14.22
CA GLY A 258 -11.85 -9.71 13.37
C GLY A 258 -11.68 -8.20 13.52
N CYS A 259 -12.66 -7.47 14.02
CA CYS A 259 -12.60 -6.02 14.11
C CYS A 259 -12.95 -5.54 15.51
N SER A 260 -12.09 -4.68 16.11
CA SER A 260 -12.36 -4.12 17.44
C SER A 260 -11.67 -2.78 17.66
N ASP A 261 -12.23 -1.98 18.55
CA ASP A 261 -11.66 -0.72 19.07
C ASP A 261 -11.35 0.33 17.98
N TRP A 262 -12.19 0.41 16.95
CA TRP A 262 -12.03 1.42 15.91
C TRP A 262 -12.65 2.74 16.31
N SER A 263 -11.98 3.83 15.97
CA SER A 263 -12.42 5.20 16.25
C SER A 263 -12.26 6.08 15.02
N TRP A 264 -13.37 6.52 14.45
CA TRP A 264 -13.40 7.31 13.22
C TRP A 264 -14.05 8.67 13.46
N SER A 265 -13.56 9.71 12.81
CA SER A 265 -14.09 11.07 12.95
C SER A 265 -13.79 11.95 11.75
N SER A 266 -14.63 12.97 11.54
CA SER A 266 -14.40 13.98 10.48
C SER A 266 -14.22 13.35 9.10
N ILE A 267 -15.17 12.50 8.69
CA ILE A 267 -15.19 11.84 7.39
C ILE A 267 -16.27 12.48 6.53
N SER A 268 -15.87 12.97 5.35
CA SER A 268 -16.76 13.58 4.36
C SER A 268 -16.50 12.98 3.00
N ILE A 269 -17.45 12.19 2.48
CA ILE A 269 -17.36 11.51 1.18
C ILE A 269 -18.56 11.93 0.34
N GLN A 270 -18.34 12.30 -0.90
CA GLN A 270 -19.37 12.81 -1.81
C GLN A 270 -19.22 12.19 -3.21
N GLY A 271 -20.31 12.22 -3.99
CA GLY A 271 -20.32 11.79 -5.40
C GLY A 271 -20.44 10.27 -5.60
N ASN A 272 -20.70 9.50 -4.53
CA ASN A 272 -20.94 8.08 -4.59
C ASN A 272 -22.26 7.71 -5.30
N GLN A 273 -22.28 6.56 -5.93
CA GLN A 273 -23.47 5.99 -6.58
C GLN A 273 -24.11 4.87 -5.78
N GLN A 274 -23.37 4.26 -4.86
CA GLN A 274 -23.83 3.19 -3.98
C GLN A 274 -23.86 3.68 -2.52
N SER A 275 -24.62 3.02 -1.68
CA SER A 275 -24.58 3.22 -0.23
C SER A 275 -23.39 2.49 0.40
N SER A 276 -22.95 2.96 1.55
CA SER A 276 -21.98 2.23 2.37
C SER A 276 -22.51 0.84 2.76
N SER A 277 -21.61 -0.11 2.96
CA SER A 277 -21.93 -1.48 3.38
C SER A 277 -20.97 -1.91 4.48
N CYS A 278 -21.47 -2.11 5.70
CA CYS A 278 -20.65 -2.42 6.86
C CYS A 278 -21.31 -3.48 7.72
N ASN A 279 -20.57 -4.53 8.07
CA ASN A 279 -20.99 -5.49 9.10
C ASN A 279 -20.37 -5.20 10.49
N PHE A 280 -19.52 -4.19 10.57
CA PHE A 280 -18.96 -3.63 11.80
C PHE A 280 -19.05 -2.09 11.76
N THR A 281 -19.42 -1.47 12.88
CA THR A 281 -19.55 -0.01 12.96
C THR A 281 -18.49 0.58 13.88
N PRO A 282 -17.56 1.40 13.36
CA PRO A 282 -16.58 2.11 14.17
C PRO A 282 -17.23 3.13 15.12
N SER A 283 -16.64 3.36 16.28
CA SER A 283 -17.05 4.46 17.16
C SER A 283 -16.85 5.81 16.45
N GLY A 284 -17.86 6.67 16.50
CA GLY A 284 -17.83 8.01 15.89
C GLY A 284 -18.15 8.06 14.39
N PHE A 285 -18.56 6.93 13.79
CA PHE A 285 -19.00 6.86 12.40
C PHE A 285 -20.33 6.11 12.28
N SER A 286 -21.12 6.49 11.30
CA SER A 286 -22.38 5.83 10.94
C SER A 286 -22.27 5.32 9.51
N CYS A 287 -22.44 4.03 9.31
CA CYS A 287 -22.39 3.43 7.99
C CYS A 287 -23.69 3.63 7.18
#